data_bc51b2115ebb066244ab55f35f010e8e
#
_entry.id   bc51b2115ebb066244ab55f35f010e8e
#
_cell.length_a   1.000
_cell.length_b   1.000
_cell.length_c   1.000
_cell.angle_alpha   90.00
_cell.angle_beta   90.00
_cell.angle_gamma   90.00
#
_symmetry.space_group_name_H-M   'P 1'
#
loop_
_entity.id
_entity.type
_entity.pdbx_description
1 polymer ?
#
loop_
_entity_poly.entity_id
_entity_poly.type
_entity_poly.pdbx_seq_one_letter_code
_entity_poly.pdbx_strand_id
1 'polypeptide(L)'
;SEKDALVGEIEEFLERPIPSDYWYRTLEEKRVSAHDVIDQDYIKLYGDGKLIELPNAKPGAYVWRDKVCSMEIWKVMMKRDDQPQQHHLRKIDKALRNTSYCGQSKSRHRFGEGIGRQYGFGINLISYYQGLKSKEQK
;
A
#
# COMPACT_ATOMS: atom_id res chain seq x y z
N SER A 1 11.19 3.89 -18.60
CA SER A 1 11.73 2.52 -18.57
C SER A 1 10.77 1.59 -17.81
N GLU A 2 10.92 0.30 -17.98
CA GLU A 2 10.14 -0.70 -17.24
C GLU A 2 10.25 -0.51 -15.73
N LYS A 3 11.40 -0.08 -15.27
CA LYS A 3 11.68 0.15 -13.86
C LYS A 3 10.85 1.31 -13.31
N ASP A 4 10.71 2.38 -14.06
CA ASP A 4 9.92 3.54 -13.64
C ASP A 4 8.42 3.25 -13.69
N ALA A 5 7.99 2.43 -14.66
CA ALA A 5 6.61 1.98 -14.76
C ALA A 5 6.21 1.14 -13.54
N LEU A 6 7.06 0.24 -13.07
CA LEU A 6 6.78 -0.58 -11.89
C LEU A 6 6.69 0.29 -10.63
N VAL A 7 7.60 1.25 -10.47
CA VAL A 7 7.55 2.19 -9.34
C VAL A 7 6.22 2.95 -9.33
N GLY A 8 5.80 3.45 -10.49
CA GLY A 8 4.52 4.16 -10.62
C GLY A 8 3.31 3.30 -10.24
N GLU A 9 3.27 2.05 -10.71
CA GLU A 9 2.20 1.11 -10.38
C GLU A 9 2.17 0.81 -8.88
N ILE A 10 3.33 0.62 -8.27
CA ILE A 10 3.43 0.37 -6.83
C ILE A 10 2.98 1.60 -6.04
N GLU A 11 3.38 2.80 -6.46
CA GLU A 11 2.96 4.02 -5.78
C GLU A 11 1.44 4.19 -5.80
N GLU A 12 0.79 3.94 -6.93
CA GLU A 12 -0.67 3.94 -7.04
C GLU A 12 -1.30 2.93 -6.08
N PHE A 13 -0.74 1.72 -6.01
CA PHE A 13 -1.21 0.68 -5.10
C PHE A 13 -1.08 1.12 -3.63
N LEU A 14 0.07 1.69 -3.25
CA LEU A 14 0.33 2.14 -1.89
C LEU A 14 -0.54 3.32 -1.47
N GLU A 15 -0.90 4.19 -2.41
CA GLU A 15 -1.71 5.38 -2.15
C GLU A 15 -3.18 5.07 -1.91
N ARG A 16 -3.63 3.85 -2.15
CA ARG A 16 -5.02 3.48 -1.94
C ARG A 16 -5.26 3.15 -0.48
N PRO A 17 -6.34 3.69 0.13
CA PRO A 17 -6.78 3.24 1.44
C PRO A 17 -7.13 1.75 1.40
N ILE A 18 -6.94 1.08 2.51
CA ILE A 18 -7.27 -0.33 2.66
C ILE A 18 -8.34 -0.49 3.73
N PRO A 19 -9.16 -1.54 3.68
CA PRO A 19 -10.07 -1.83 4.78
C PRO A 19 -9.32 -1.96 6.10
N SER A 20 -9.92 -1.53 7.20
CA SER A 20 -9.28 -1.58 8.52
C SER A 20 -8.92 -3.00 8.94
N ASP A 21 -9.62 -4.02 8.41
CA ASP A 21 -9.37 -5.43 8.67
C ASP A 21 -8.58 -6.13 7.56
N TYR A 22 -7.96 -5.35 6.66
CA TYR A 22 -7.27 -5.86 5.46
C TYR A 22 -6.29 -7.00 5.78
N TRP A 23 -5.48 -6.84 6.83
CA TRP A 23 -4.45 -7.82 7.18
C TRP A 23 -5.03 -9.14 7.71
N TYR A 24 -6.31 -9.14 8.09
CA TYR A 24 -7.03 -10.32 8.56
C TYR A 24 -7.90 -10.97 7.47
N ARG A 25 -7.97 -10.35 6.29
CA ARG A 25 -8.74 -10.88 5.16
C ARG A 25 -7.98 -12.00 4.44
N THR A 26 -8.74 -12.83 3.73
CA THR A 26 -8.14 -13.85 2.85
C THR A 26 -7.38 -13.17 1.71
N LEU A 27 -6.50 -13.92 1.04
CA LEU A 27 -5.77 -13.40 -0.11
C LEU A 27 -6.72 -12.89 -1.20
N GLU A 28 -7.79 -13.64 -1.48
CA GLU A 28 -8.77 -13.25 -2.48
C GLU A 28 -9.49 -11.95 -2.11
N GLU A 29 -9.89 -11.83 -0.85
CA GLU A 29 -10.52 -10.59 -0.35
C GLU A 29 -9.56 -9.41 -0.40
N LYS A 30 -8.27 -9.62 -0.12
CA LYS A 30 -7.24 -8.59 -0.29
C LYS A 30 -7.14 -8.12 -1.73
N ARG A 31 -7.18 -9.07 -2.70
CA ARG A 31 -7.14 -8.76 -4.13
C ARG A 31 -8.34 -7.94 -4.56
N VAL A 32 -9.54 -8.32 -4.11
CA VAL A 32 -10.77 -7.57 -4.42
C VAL A 32 -10.66 -6.15 -3.89
N SER A 33 -10.32 -5.98 -2.61
CA SER A 33 -10.26 -4.66 -1.99
C SER A 33 -9.19 -3.76 -2.62
N ALA A 34 -8.11 -4.33 -3.14
CA ALA A 34 -7.03 -3.57 -3.79
C ALA A 34 -7.48 -2.94 -5.12
N HIS A 35 -8.59 -3.39 -5.69
CA HIS A 35 -9.10 -2.90 -6.98
C HIS A 35 -10.47 -2.25 -6.87
N ASP A 36 -11.00 -2.07 -5.67
CA ASP A 36 -12.28 -1.40 -5.46
C ASP A 36 -12.18 0.07 -5.87
N VAL A 37 -13.26 0.59 -6.42
CA VAL A 37 -13.35 2.02 -6.74
C VAL A 37 -13.52 2.79 -5.44
N ILE A 38 -12.64 3.77 -5.23
CA ILE A 38 -12.68 4.66 -4.06
C ILE A 38 -13.03 6.05 -4.55
N ASP A 39 -14.03 6.68 -3.90
CA ASP A 39 -14.43 8.04 -4.24
C ASP A 39 -13.28 9.01 -3.95
N GLN A 40 -12.86 9.73 -4.99
CA GLN A 40 -11.73 10.67 -4.90
C GLN A 40 -11.97 11.83 -3.94
N ASP A 41 -13.23 12.22 -3.71
CA ASP A 41 -13.54 13.30 -2.77
C ASP A 41 -13.16 12.94 -1.33
N TYR A 42 -13.13 11.68 -1.04
CA TYR A 42 -12.69 11.18 0.27
C TYR A 42 -11.18 11.14 0.41
N ILE A 43 -10.49 10.92 -0.68
CA ILE A 43 -9.03 10.99 -0.69
C ILE A 43 -8.57 12.42 -0.39
N LYS A 44 -9.34 13.43 -0.81
CA LYS A 44 -9.03 14.85 -0.53
C LYS A 44 -9.10 15.23 0.94
N LEU A 45 -9.95 14.56 1.71
CA LEU A 45 -10.07 14.82 3.16
C LEU A 45 -8.84 14.38 3.93
N TYR A 46 -8.01 13.60 3.33
CA TYR A 46 -6.82 13.05 3.96
C TYR A 46 -5.73 14.10 4.26
N GLY A 47 -5.74 15.20 3.55
CA GLY A 47 -4.80 16.29 3.80
C GLY A 47 -4.94 16.95 5.17
N ASP A 48 -6.02 16.67 5.93
CA ASP A 48 -6.29 17.26 7.24
C ASP A 48 -5.75 16.43 8.40
N GLY A 49 -4.93 15.41 8.11
CA GLY A 49 -4.31 14.60 9.16
C GLY A 49 -5.23 13.63 9.87
N LYS A 50 -6.44 13.45 9.37
CA LYS A 50 -7.39 12.49 9.91
C LYS A 50 -7.26 11.15 9.20
N LEU A 51 -7.42 10.06 9.96
CA LEU A 51 -7.65 8.77 9.36
C LEU A 51 -8.90 8.88 8.50
N ILE A 52 -8.79 8.48 7.24
CA ILE A 52 -9.92 8.58 6.35
C ILE A 52 -10.87 7.45 6.59
N GLU A 53 -12.12 7.83 6.77
CA GLU A 53 -13.23 6.93 6.66
C GLU A 53 -13.90 7.23 5.33
N LEU A 54 -14.00 6.21 4.48
CA LEU A 54 -14.69 6.38 3.21
C LEU A 54 -16.18 6.61 3.45
N PRO A 55 -16.85 7.37 2.55
CA PRO A 55 -18.29 7.59 2.65
C PRO A 55 -19.03 6.27 2.58
N ASN A 56 -20.13 6.18 3.28
CA ASN A 56 -20.93 4.97 3.40
C ASN A 56 -20.19 3.79 4.04
N ALA A 57 -18.96 3.99 4.46
CA ALA A 57 -18.25 3.03 5.28
C ALA A 57 -18.55 3.30 6.74
N LYS A 58 -18.55 2.26 7.54
CA LYS A 58 -18.63 2.43 9.00
C LYS A 58 -17.37 3.16 9.49
N PRO A 59 -17.45 3.97 10.54
CA PRO A 59 -16.28 4.59 11.15
C PRO A 59 -15.16 3.56 11.36
N GLY A 60 -13.95 3.89 10.93
CA GLY A 60 -12.80 2.99 11.02
C GLY A 60 -12.76 1.88 9.98
N ALA A 61 -13.67 1.86 9.00
CA ALA A 61 -13.72 0.80 7.99
C ALA A 61 -12.56 0.84 7.01
N TYR A 62 -11.93 2.00 6.82
CA TYR A 62 -10.79 2.17 5.93
C TYR A 62 -9.69 2.97 6.60
N VAL A 63 -8.45 2.57 6.30
CA VAL A 63 -7.25 3.21 6.84
C VAL A 63 -6.19 3.29 5.75
N TRP A 64 -5.21 4.18 5.93
CA TRP A 64 -4.01 4.12 5.12
C TRP A 64 -3.14 2.97 5.59
N ARG A 65 -2.56 2.25 4.62
CA ARG A 65 -1.66 1.16 4.96
C ARG A 65 -0.43 1.72 5.70
N ASP A 66 0.08 0.93 6.62
CA ASP A 66 1.24 1.27 7.42
C ASP A 66 2.46 0.40 7.08
N LYS A 67 2.29 -0.57 6.19
CA LYS A 67 3.35 -1.50 5.82
C LYS A 67 3.11 -2.09 4.44
N VAL A 68 4.19 -2.62 3.85
CA VAL A 68 4.15 -3.32 2.56
C VAL A 68 5.36 -4.25 2.47
N CYS A 69 5.22 -5.34 1.72
CA CYS A 69 6.35 -6.22 1.39
C CYS A 69 6.28 -6.68 -0.06
N SER A 70 7.41 -7.18 -0.56
CA SER A 70 7.51 -7.65 -1.95
C SER A 70 6.53 -8.78 -2.26
N MET A 71 6.30 -9.68 -1.31
CA MET A 71 5.37 -10.78 -1.49
C MET A 71 3.93 -10.30 -1.65
N GLU A 72 3.54 -9.25 -0.94
CA GLU A 72 2.21 -8.63 -1.11
C GLU A 72 2.06 -8.04 -2.51
N ILE A 73 3.07 -7.34 -3.00
CA ILE A 73 3.05 -6.81 -4.37
C ILE A 73 2.85 -7.95 -5.38
N TRP A 74 3.60 -9.04 -5.24
CA TRP A 74 3.50 -10.20 -6.13
C TRP A 74 2.10 -10.82 -6.10
N LYS A 75 1.59 -11.12 -4.91
CA LYS A 75 0.34 -11.87 -4.75
C LYS A 75 -0.91 -11.00 -4.88
N VAL A 76 -0.89 -9.78 -4.38
CA VAL A 76 -2.09 -8.91 -4.35
C VAL A 76 -2.11 -7.96 -5.53
N MET A 77 -1.09 -7.13 -5.67
CA MET A 77 -1.06 -6.14 -6.76
C MET A 77 -0.96 -6.81 -8.14
N MET A 78 -0.03 -7.74 -8.29
CA MET A 78 0.20 -8.46 -9.56
C MET A 78 -0.72 -9.65 -9.74
N LYS A 79 -1.47 -10.06 -8.70
CA LYS A 79 -2.40 -11.19 -8.72
C LYS A 79 -1.77 -12.51 -9.15
N ARG A 80 -0.52 -12.75 -8.73
CA ARG A 80 0.20 -13.98 -9.07
C ARG A 80 -0.06 -15.08 -8.05
N ASP A 81 -0.32 -16.27 -8.52
CA ASP A 81 -0.51 -17.47 -7.68
C ASP A 81 0.73 -18.35 -7.65
N ASP A 82 1.60 -18.23 -8.67
CA ASP A 82 2.85 -18.98 -8.75
C ASP A 82 3.87 -18.45 -7.73
N GLN A 83 4.75 -19.34 -7.30
CA GLN A 83 5.82 -18.98 -6.37
C GLN A 83 6.81 -18.04 -7.06
N PRO A 84 7.10 -16.86 -6.48
CA PRO A 84 8.07 -15.97 -7.09
C PRO A 84 9.49 -16.52 -6.95
N GLN A 85 10.31 -16.26 -7.96
CA GLN A 85 11.73 -16.54 -7.89
C GLN A 85 12.46 -15.39 -7.21
N GLN A 86 13.68 -15.61 -6.76
CA GLN A 86 14.47 -14.60 -6.07
C GLN A 86 14.60 -13.30 -6.87
N HIS A 87 14.83 -13.40 -8.18
CA HIS A 87 14.99 -12.21 -9.01
C HIS A 87 13.71 -11.37 -9.12
N HIS A 88 12.52 -12.02 -9.07
CA HIS A 88 11.25 -11.31 -9.04
C HIS A 88 11.14 -10.47 -7.76
N LEU A 89 11.43 -11.08 -6.63
CA LEU A 89 11.34 -10.39 -5.33
C LEU A 89 12.37 -9.26 -5.20
N ARG A 90 13.58 -9.45 -5.72
CA ARG A 90 14.61 -8.39 -5.71
C ARG A 90 14.19 -7.20 -6.56
N LYS A 91 13.58 -7.46 -7.73
CA LYS A 91 13.09 -6.39 -8.62
C LYS A 91 12.00 -5.57 -7.93
N ILE A 92 11.06 -6.26 -7.28
CA ILE A 92 9.97 -5.59 -6.55
C ILE A 92 10.54 -4.81 -5.36
N ASP A 93 11.44 -5.41 -4.58
CA ASP A 93 12.07 -4.79 -3.42
C ASP A 93 12.79 -3.49 -3.81
N LYS A 94 13.52 -3.54 -4.91
CA LYS A 94 14.22 -2.36 -5.44
C LYS A 94 13.22 -1.27 -5.85
N ALA A 95 12.10 -1.65 -6.49
CA ALA A 95 11.06 -0.70 -6.87
C ALA A 95 10.43 -0.07 -5.63
N LEU A 96 10.14 -0.86 -4.58
CA LEU A 96 9.62 -0.35 -3.31
C LEU A 96 10.56 0.70 -2.70
N ARG A 97 11.86 0.45 -2.69
CA ARG A 97 12.86 1.39 -2.17
C ARG A 97 12.92 2.69 -2.98
N ASN A 98 12.48 2.65 -4.23
CA ASN A 98 12.47 3.82 -5.11
C ASN A 98 11.14 4.60 -5.04
N THR A 99 10.15 4.12 -4.28
CA THR A 99 8.94 4.89 -4.04
C THR A 99 9.20 6.02 -3.04
N SER A 100 8.33 7.01 -3.04
CA SER A 100 8.40 8.13 -2.09
C SER A 100 8.05 7.73 -0.66
N TYR A 101 7.52 6.52 -0.46
CA TYR A 101 6.92 6.11 0.81
C TYR A 101 7.77 5.15 1.62
N CYS A 102 8.59 4.36 0.96
CA CYS A 102 9.41 3.34 1.60
C CYS A 102 10.82 3.86 1.86
N GLY A 103 11.32 3.61 3.08
CA GLY A 103 12.72 3.86 3.39
C GLY A 103 13.61 2.73 2.86
N GLN A 104 14.86 2.73 3.30
CA GLN A 104 15.83 1.70 2.91
C GLN A 104 15.86 0.50 3.83
N SER A 105 15.36 0.65 5.05
CA SER A 105 15.38 -0.40 6.07
C SER A 105 14.08 -1.18 6.09
N LYS A 106 14.22 -2.50 6.26
CA LYS A 106 13.08 -3.40 6.43
C LYS A 106 13.07 -3.95 7.85
N SER A 107 11.88 -4.30 8.34
CA SER A 107 11.69 -5.02 9.58
C SER A 107 10.64 -6.12 9.39
N ARG A 108 10.54 -6.99 10.37
CA ARG A 108 9.63 -8.13 10.29
C ARG A 108 8.21 -7.72 10.65
N HIS A 109 7.25 -8.06 9.78
CA HIS A 109 5.85 -7.74 9.96
C HIS A 109 4.98 -8.95 9.61
N ARG A 110 3.75 -8.94 10.08
CA ARG A 110 2.72 -9.91 9.70
C ARG A 110 1.83 -9.29 8.63
N PHE A 111 1.67 -10.02 7.53
CA PHE A 111 0.84 -9.58 6.40
C PHE A 111 -0.43 -10.42 6.22
N GLY A 112 -0.65 -11.38 7.10
CA GLY A 112 -1.89 -12.16 7.14
C GLY A 112 -1.94 -13.30 6.14
N GLU A 113 -3.15 -13.83 5.97
CA GLU A 113 -3.39 -15.02 5.16
C GLU A 113 -2.88 -14.84 3.73
N GLY A 114 -2.22 -15.87 3.22
CA GLY A 114 -1.68 -15.93 1.88
C GLY A 114 -0.31 -15.27 1.73
N ILE A 115 0.12 -14.47 2.68
CA ILE A 115 1.40 -13.74 2.65
C ILE A 115 2.30 -14.16 3.81
N GLY A 116 1.76 -14.15 5.04
CA GLY A 116 2.48 -14.57 6.23
C GLY A 116 3.43 -13.51 6.78
N ARG A 117 4.43 -13.98 7.53
CA ARG A 117 5.49 -13.10 8.07
C ARG A 117 6.54 -12.84 7.02
N GLN A 118 6.84 -11.57 6.80
CA GLN A 118 7.81 -11.14 5.80
C GLN A 118 8.61 -9.96 6.34
N TYR A 119 9.82 -9.80 5.86
CA TYR A 119 10.52 -8.53 5.98
C TYR A 119 9.90 -7.54 5.01
N GLY A 120 9.51 -6.39 5.52
CA GLY A 120 8.85 -5.38 4.73
C GLY A 120 9.14 -3.98 5.24
N PHE A 121 8.58 -3.01 4.58
CA PHE A 121 8.77 -1.59 4.88
C PHE A 121 7.59 -1.09 5.69
N GLY A 122 7.87 -0.34 6.77
CA GLY A 122 6.90 0.55 7.35
C GLY A 122 6.73 1.76 6.45
N ILE A 123 5.50 2.23 6.29
CA ILE A 123 5.23 3.42 5.48
C ILE A 123 4.35 4.38 6.26
N ASN A 124 4.49 5.68 5.96
CA ASN A 124 3.68 6.72 6.60
C ASN A 124 3.15 7.69 5.56
N LEU A 125 2.01 7.35 4.99
CA LEU A 125 1.35 8.16 3.97
C LEU A 125 0.78 9.46 4.54
N ILE A 126 0.38 9.46 5.80
CA ILE A 126 -0.15 10.65 6.47
C ILE A 126 0.89 11.77 6.44
N SER A 127 2.12 11.48 6.86
CA SER A 127 3.20 12.47 6.83
C SER A 127 3.51 12.96 5.42
N TYR A 128 3.45 12.06 4.43
CA TYR A 128 3.67 12.42 3.04
C TYR A 128 2.62 13.43 2.55
N TYR A 129 1.34 13.15 2.78
CA TYR A 129 0.26 14.04 2.37
C TYR A 129 0.28 15.37 3.11
N GLN A 130 0.60 15.38 4.39
CA GLN A 130 0.76 16.60 5.16
C GLN A 130 1.90 17.47 4.60
N GLY A 131 3.00 16.84 4.19
CA GLY A 131 4.10 17.53 3.55
C GLY A 131 3.72 18.16 2.23
N LEU A 132 2.96 17.46 1.39
CA LEU A 132 2.45 18.01 0.12
C LEU A 132 1.51 19.18 0.36
N LYS A 133 0.57 19.06 1.28
CA LYS A 133 -0.38 20.11 1.61
C LYS A 133 0.32 21.38 2.09
N SER A 134 1.34 21.22 2.93
CA SER A 134 2.16 22.33 3.42
C SER A 134 2.84 23.06 2.27
N LYS A 135 3.31 22.35 1.25
CA LYS A 135 3.92 22.96 0.05
C LYS A 135 2.91 23.69 -0.83
N GLU A 136 1.70 23.15 -0.95
CA GLU A 136 0.64 23.78 -1.73
C GLU A 136 0.14 25.10 -1.12
N GLN A 137 0.23 25.26 0.19
CA GLN A 137 -0.19 26.45 0.91
C GLN A 137 0.83 27.60 0.83
N LYS A 138 1.99 27.36 0.26
CA LYS A 138 3.01 28.36 0.04
C LYS A 138 2.90 28.94 -1.38
#